data_d8fda8b46863633ef7265725eb6fdb7d
#
_entry.id   d8fda8b46863633ef7265725eb6fdb7d
#
_cell.length_a   1.000
_cell.length_b   1.000
_cell.length_c   1.000
_cell.angle_alpha   90.00
_cell.angle_beta   90.00
_cell.angle_gamma   90.00
#
_symmetry.space_group_name_H-M   'P 1'
#
loop_
_entity.id
_entity.type
_entity.pdbx_description
1 polymer ?
#
loop_
_entity_poly.entity_id
_entity_poly.type
_entity_poly.pdbx_seq_one_letter_code
_entity_poly.pdbx_strand_id
1 'polypeptide(L)'
;PYPTLFRSPVGDTIVANFQATSYYELCRQFGKENVLKDEVINPYTGMKQTGVFGPILYRPIDKRDNYVKRCIAIAGDTLQFINGQAYINGVAQIHFPQMQHKYVIVTDGTILSKRYLQKLDISFEDFDASKEFDPNLLIYCPEIKKYNTDNIYIIPLTQKNFETLKANPNIVYIKQLNKFHYYKETSIYPNTPHKLTIDDSLINYVQTLNPTYAEKLIPNKEKIYTDFNDFLQLFLTIMPDTVFLSNAQKIILIAQKDLYPWNEDNFGPILIPQKGQTIELNTQNLPLYERMITVYENNQLRVDGNTIYINDKPANSYTFKQNYYFMSGDNRNNSFDSRYWGLVPDDHIVGTPLFIWLSTDKDKGFGANIRLKRLLMGTRKL
;
A
#
# COMPACT_ATOMS: atom_id res chain seq x y z
N PRO A 1 8.60 18.88 3.26
CA PRO A 1 8.45 17.64 4.02
C PRO A 1 9.78 17.21 4.63
N TYR A 2 9.79 16.98 5.95
CA TYR A 2 10.99 16.56 6.68
C TYR A 2 10.84 15.14 7.20
N PRO A 3 11.94 14.37 7.34
CA PRO A 3 11.92 13.12 8.08
C PRO A 3 11.38 13.37 9.49
N THR A 4 10.40 12.58 9.91
CA THR A 4 9.72 12.76 11.20
C THR A 4 9.81 11.46 11.99
N LEU A 5 10.25 11.55 13.24
CA LEU A 5 10.26 10.47 14.21
C LEU A 5 8.91 10.50 14.95
N PHE A 6 8.23 9.37 14.99
CA PHE A 6 6.93 9.24 15.65
C PHE A 6 6.73 7.85 16.23
N ARG A 7 5.80 7.75 17.19
CA ARG A 7 5.35 6.49 17.79
C ARG A 7 4.46 5.75 16.80
N SER A 8 4.68 4.44 16.66
CA SER A 8 3.90 3.62 15.74
C SER A 8 2.39 3.72 16.02
N PRO A 9 1.57 4.05 15.02
CA PRO A 9 0.13 4.05 15.18
C PRO A 9 -0.48 2.64 15.17
N VAL A 10 0.29 1.61 14.85
CA VAL A 10 -0.17 0.21 14.72
C VAL A 10 0.40 -0.73 15.77
N GLY A 11 1.40 -0.32 16.54
CA GLY A 11 2.01 -1.12 17.62
C GLY A 11 1.36 -0.93 18.99
N ASP A 12 0.18 -0.31 19.07
CA ASP A 12 -0.52 0.02 20.31
C ASP A 12 -1.18 -1.19 20.97
N THR A 13 -1.52 -2.19 20.19
CA THR A 13 -2.15 -3.41 20.65
C THR A 13 -1.39 -4.60 20.10
N ILE A 14 -0.99 -5.50 20.96
CA ILE A 14 -0.27 -6.72 20.60
C ILE A 14 -1.03 -7.95 21.05
N VAL A 15 -0.77 -9.05 20.36
CA VAL A 15 -1.37 -10.37 20.69
C VAL A 15 -0.26 -11.30 21.18
N ALA A 16 -0.36 -11.71 22.44
CA ALA A 16 0.75 -12.31 23.17
C ALA A 16 1.24 -13.66 22.62
N ASN A 17 0.35 -14.53 22.14
CA ASN A 17 0.73 -15.86 21.64
C ASN A 17 1.41 -15.85 20.27
N PHE A 18 1.38 -14.73 19.56
CA PHE A 18 2.02 -14.53 18.26
C PHE A 18 3.33 -13.73 18.39
N GLN A 19 4.16 -14.05 19.36
CA GLN A 19 5.44 -13.36 19.59
C GLN A 19 5.30 -11.82 19.67
N ALA A 20 4.22 -11.36 20.32
CA ALA A 20 3.88 -9.96 20.44
C ALA A 20 3.59 -9.27 19.07
N THR A 21 3.01 -10.00 18.12
CA THR A 21 2.62 -9.46 16.82
C THR A 21 1.54 -8.37 16.95
N SER A 22 1.60 -7.37 16.10
CA SER A 22 0.61 -6.29 16.05
C SER A 22 -0.81 -6.84 15.84
N TYR A 23 -1.75 -6.45 16.70
CA TYR A 23 -3.16 -6.76 16.55
C TYR A 23 -3.69 -6.35 15.17
N TYR A 24 -3.25 -5.19 14.67
CA TYR A 24 -3.63 -4.70 13.33
C TYR A 24 -3.21 -5.67 12.22
N GLU A 25 -1.98 -6.19 12.26
CA GLU A 25 -1.50 -7.14 11.24
C GLU A 25 -2.26 -8.46 11.30
N LEU A 26 -2.54 -8.96 12.49
CA LEU A 26 -3.36 -10.17 12.63
C LEU A 26 -4.79 -9.95 12.14
N CYS A 27 -5.41 -8.81 12.44
CA CYS A 27 -6.73 -8.48 11.90
C CYS A 27 -6.75 -8.40 10.37
N ARG A 28 -5.66 -7.92 9.76
CA ARG A 28 -5.51 -7.89 8.30
C ARG A 28 -5.37 -9.30 7.72
N GLN A 29 -4.63 -10.18 8.40
CA GLN A 29 -4.36 -11.53 7.92
C GLN A 29 -5.53 -12.49 8.15
N PHE A 30 -6.18 -12.43 9.31
CA PHE A 30 -7.18 -13.41 9.75
C PHE A 30 -8.61 -12.85 9.84
N GLY A 31 -8.77 -11.53 9.70
CA GLY A 31 -10.04 -10.83 9.93
C GLY A 31 -10.25 -10.45 11.40
N LYS A 32 -10.77 -9.24 11.62
CA LYS A 32 -10.98 -8.66 12.97
C LYS A 32 -11.84 -9.56 13.87
N GLU A 33 -12.94 -10.11 13.34
CA GLU A 33 -13.83 -10.97 14.12
C GLU A 33 -13.15 -12.25 14.61
N ASN A 34 -12.37 -12.89 13.75
CA ASN A 34 -11.64 -14.10 14.10
C ASN A 34 -10.61 -13.84 15.20
N VAL A 35 -9.86 -12.74 15.09
CA VAL A 35 -8.87 -12.35 16.11
C VAL A 35 -9.56 -12.01 17.45
N LEU A 36 -10.67 -11.29 17.42
CA LEU A 36 -11.45 -10.95 18.65
C LEU A 36 -12.09 -12.18 19.28
N LYS A 37 -12.53 -13.16 18.49
CA LYS A 37 -13.11 -14.42 18.98
C LYS A 37 -12.05 -15.45 19.35
N ASP A 38 -10.77 -15.13 19.13
CA ASP A 38 -9.63 -16.03 19.32
C ASP A 38 -9.81 -17.36 18.54
N GLU A 39 -10.23 -17.25 17.28
CA GLU A 39 -10.60 -18.36 16.42
C GLU A 39 -9.93 -18.31 15.07
N VAL A 40 -9.51 -19.46 14.55
CA VAL A 40 -9.07 -19.64 13.17
C VAL A 40 -9.82 -20.80 12.53
N ILE A 41 -10.39 -20.58 11.36
CA ILE A 41 -11.01 -21.64 10.56
C ILE A 41 -10.02 -22.04 9.47
N ASN A 42 -9.64 -23.32 9.46
CA ASN A 42 -8.79 -23.84 8.40
C ASN A 42 -9.58 -23.83 7.07
N PRO A 43 -9.11 -23.09 6.05
CA PRO A 43 -9.84 -22.91 4.80
C PRO A 43 -9.99 -24.21 3.99
N TYR A 44 -9.14 -25.21 4.24
CA TYR A 44 -9.17 -26.49 3.50
C TYR A 44 -10.01 -27.57 4.19
N THR A 45 -10.06 -27.56 5.52
CA THR A 45 -10.74 -28.60 6.29
C THR A 45 -12.04 -28.14 6.93
N GLY A 46 -12.28 -26.81 6.99
CA GLY A 46 -13.38 -26.23 7.75
C GLY A 46 -13.24 -26.37 9.27
N MET A 47 -12.15 -26.95 9.77
CA MET A 47 -11.93 -27.15 11.20
C MET A 47 -11.67 -25.81 11.88
N LYS A 48 -12.37 -25.60 13.00
CA LYS A 48 -12.24 -24.43 13.86
C LYS A 48 -11.25 -24.72 14.99
N GLN A 49 -10.24 -23.85 15.13
CA GLN A 49 -9.33 -23.84 16.27
C GLN A 49 -9.61 -22.62 17.13
N THR A 50 -9.65 -22.79 18.44
CA THR A 50 -9.81 -21.71 19.43
C THR A 50 -8.55 -21.59 20.29
N GLY A 51 -8.34 -20.45 20.96
CA GLY A 51 -7.16 -20.22 21.79
C GLY A 51 -5.87 -20.04 20.98
N VAL A 52 -5.98 -19.62 19.72
CA VAL A 52 -4.84 -19.51 18.78
C VAL A 52 -4.04 -18.25 19.03
N PHE A 53 -4.71 -17.11 19.23
CA PHE A 53 -4.06 -15.81 19.30
C PHE A 53 -3.63 -15.44 20.73
N GLY A 54 -4.46 -15.79 21.74
CA GLY A 54 -4.25 -15.43 23.13
C GLY A 54 -4.62 -13.99 23.48
N PRO A 55 -4.21 -13.49 24.67
CA PRO A 55 -4.68 -12.21 25.16
C PRO A 55 -4.18 -11.03 24.32
N ILE A 56 -5.06 -10.07 24.10
CA ILE A 56 -4.77 -8.79 23.44
C ILE A 56 -4.26 -7.83 24.49
N LEU A 57 -3.03 -7.32 24.30
CA LEU A 57 -2.36 -6.39 25.23
C LEU A 57 -2.27 -5.01 24.59
N TYR A 58 -2.75 -3.99 25.31
CA TYR A 58 -2.64 -2.60 24.89
C TYR A 58 -1.32 -1.99 25.36
N ARG A 59 -0.58 -1.41 24.40
CA ARG A 59 0.66 -0.66 24.71
C ARG A 59 0.37 0.83 24.80
N PRO A 60 0.70 1.49 25.92
CA PRO A 60 0.64 2.95 25.98
C PRO A 60 1.63 3.57 24.98
N ILE A 61 1.40 4.84 24.61
CA ILE A 61 2.11 5.53 23.51
C ILE A 61 3.64 5.50 23.71
N ASP A 62 4.11 5.69 24.94
CA ASP A 62 5.55 5.70 25.30
C ASP A 62 6.25 4.33 25.16
N LYS A 63 5.48 3.24 25.05
CA LYS A 63 5.98 1.87 24.87
C LYS A 63 5.86 1.36 23.46
N ARG A 64 5.40 2.18 22.51
CA ARG A 64 5.28 1.81 21.09
C ARG A 64 6.61 1.95 20.36
N ASP A 65 6.75 1.21 19.27
CA ASP A 65 7.91 1.29 18.39
C ASP A 65 8.03 2.68 17.75
N ASN A 66 9.26 3.12 17.52
CA ASN A 66 9.54 4.37 16.86
C ASN A 66 9.77 4.16 15.37
N TYR A 67 9.04 4.90 14.55
CA TYR A 67 9.20 4.93 13.10
C TYR A 67 9.78 6.27 12.65
N VAL A 68 10.58 6.22 11.58
CA VAL A 68 11.02 7.41 10.85
C VAL A 68 10.46 7.33 9.45
N LYS A 69 9.62 8.27 9.08
CA LYS A 69 9.06 8.44 7.73
C LYS A 69 9.09 9.94 7.39
N ARG A 70 8.87 10.25 6.13
CA ARG A 70 8.72 11.63 5.70
C ARG A 70 7.28 12.09 5.91
N CYS A 71 7.09 13.21 6.63
CA CYS A 71 5.79 13.87 6.70
C CYS A 71 5.55 14.57 5.35
N ILE A 72 4.62 14.06 4.55
CA ILE A 72 4.34 14.61 3.21
C ILE A 72 3.11 15.50 3.15
N ALA A 73 2.17 15.33 4.08
CA ALA A 73 1.02 16.23 4.22
C ALA A 73 0.75 16.50 5.70
N ILE A 74 0.33 17.72 6.00
CA ILE A 74 0.06 18.22 7.35
C ILE A 74 -1.43 18.53 7.52
N ALA A 75 -1.83 18.83 8.75
CA ALA A 75 -3.20 19.21 9.09
C ALA A 75 -3.72 20.36 8.21
N GLY A 76 -4.89 20.20 7.64
CA GLY A 76 -5.53 21.11 6.70
C GLY A 76 -5.26 20.84 5.22
N ASP A 77 -4.26 20.01 4.89
CA ASP A 77 -3.94 19.67 3.51
C ASP A 77 -4.94 18.65 2.94
N THR A 78 -5.09 18.69 1.62
CA THR A 78 -5.71 17.61 0.83
C THR A 78 -4.62 16.86 0.08
N LEU A 79 -4.52 15.56 0.35
CA LEU A 79 -3.51 14.67 -0.24
C LEU A 79 -4.15 13.76 -1.29
N GLN A 80 -3.45 13.60 -2.42
CA GLN A 80 -3.77 12.61 -3.44
C GLN A 80 -2.50 11.98 -4.01
N PHE A 81 -2.54 10.69 -4.34
CA PHE A 81 -1.54 10.02 -5.17
C PHE A 81 -2.15 9.67 -6.51
N ILE A 82 -1.42 9.96 -7.58
CA ILE A 82 -1.77 9.57 -8.95
C ILE A 82 -0.52 8.96 -9.57
N ASN A 83 -0.59 7.67 -9.91
CA ASN A 83 0.54 6.91 -10.47
C ASN A 83 1.85 7.06 -9.65
N GLY A 84 1.73 6.98 -8.32
CA GLY A 84 2.85 7.09 -7.39
C GLY A 84 3.32 8.53 -7.09
N GLN A 85 2.84 9.54 -7.86
CA GLN A 85 3.13 10.94 -7.62
C GLN A 85 2.17 11.53 -6.57
N ALA A 86 2.73 12.12 -5.51
CA ALA A 86 1.94 12.82 -4.49
C ALA A 86 1.57 14.24 -4.94
N TYR A 87 0.32 14.62 -4.69
CA TYR A 87 -0.22 15.96 -4.89
C TYR A 87 -0.74 16.48 -3.55
N ILE A 88 -0.32 17.68 -3.18
CA ILE A 88 -0.79 18.38 -1.98
C ILE A 88 -1.55 19.61 -2.42
N ASN A 89 -2.82 19.71 -2.04
CA ASN A 89 -3.71 20.78 -2.46
C ASN A 89 -3.74 20.98 -4.00
N GLY A 90 -3.69 19.86 -4.73
CA GLY A 90 -3.66 19.84 -6.19
C GLY A 90 -2.30 20.11 -6.83
N VAL A 91 -1.26 20.41 -6.04
CA VAL A 91 0.10 20.69 -6.54
C VAL A 91 0.99 19.46 -6.38
N ALA A 92 1.66 19.06 -7.47
CA ALA A 92 2.58 17.93 -7.45
C ALA A 92 3.76 18.21 -6.50
N GLN A 93 4.05 17.25 -5.61
CA GLN A 93 5.22 17.32 -4.75
C GLN A 93 6.51 17.12 -5.53
N ILE A 94 7.56 17.82 -5.11
CA ILE A 94 8.91 17.64 -5.65
C ILE A 94 9.42 16.25 -5.27
N HIS A 95 10.07 15.58 -6.22
CA HIS A 95 10.78 14.33 -5.96
C HIS A 95 12.01 14.58 -5.09
N PHE A 96 12.13 13.82 -4.00
CA PHE A 96 13.34 13.84 -3.18
C PHE A 96 14.41 12.97 -3.82
N PRO A 97 15.70 13.37 -3.74
CA PRO A 97 16.77 12.66 -4.44
C PRO A 97 16.90 11.17 -4.09
N GLN A 98 16.52 10.79 -2.86
CA GLN A 98 16.59 9.42 -2.36
C GLN A 98 15.27 8.66 -2.48
N MET A 99 14.21 9.29 -3.01
CA MET A 99 12.94 8.62 -3.22
C MET A 99 13.09 7.52 -4.26
N GLN A 100 12.56 6.35 -3.94
CA GLN A 100 12.63 5.15 -4.79
C GLN A 100 11.24 4.67 -5.15
N HIS A 101 11.11 4.26 -6.42
CA HIS A 101 9.96 3.51 -6.95
C HIS A 101 10.44 2.19 -7.53
N LYS A 102 9.59 1.17 -7.58
CA LYS A 102 9.89 -0.06 -8.31
C LYS A 102 9.82 0.16 -9.81
N TYR A 103 10.78 -0.40 -10.51
CA TYR A 103 10.84 -0.41 -11.97
C TYR A 103 10.94 -1.83 -12.47
N VAL A 104 10.25 -2.10 -13.57
CA VAL A 104 10.46 -3.29 -14.40
C VAL A 104 11.56 -2.96 -15.37
N ILE A 105 12.57 -3.82 -15.41
CA ILE A 105 13.76 -3.70 -16.25
C ILE A 105 13.89 -4.99 -17.06
N VAL A 106 14.12 -4.88 -18.36
CA VAL A 106 14.41 -6.03 -19.21
C VAL A 106 15.76 -5.81 -19.88
N THR A 107 16.63 -6.81 -19.81
CA THR A 107 17.92 -6.81 -20.47
C THR A 107 17.87 -7.55 -21.81
N ASP A 108 18.88 -7.36 -22.65
CA ASP A 108 19.12 -8.09 -23.92
C ASP A 108 19.59 -9.55 -23.72
N GLY A 109 19.60 -10.04 -22.49
CA GLY A 109 20.21 -11.31 -22.07
C GLY A 109 21.46 -11.10 -21.21
N THR A 110 21.94 -9.87 -21.10
CA THR A 110 23.05 -9.52 -20.22
C THR A 110 22.58 -9.58 -18.76
N ILE A 111 23.32 -10.32 -17.94
CA ILE A 111 23.02 -10.44 -16.51
C ILE A 111 23.45 -9.17 -15.78
N LEU A 112 22.54 -8.54 -15.05
CA LEU A 112 22.87 -7.47 -14.12
C LEU A 112 23.64 -8.05 -12.93
N SER A 113 24.94 -7.78 -12.85
CA SER A 113 25.78 -8.32 -11.78
C SER A 113 25.55 -7.57 -10.45
N LYS A 114 25.64 -8.29 -9.33
CA LYS A 114 25.61 -7.71 -7.97
C LYS A 114 26.60 -6.53 -7.83
N ARG A 115 27.81 -6.68 -8.39
CA ARG A 115 28.85 -5.64 -8.35
C ARG A 115 28.44 -4.36 -9.11
N TYR A 116 27.72 -4.50 -10.21
CA TYR A 116 27.20 -3.35 -10.96
C TYR A 116 26.13 -2.62 -10.17
N LEU A 117 25.19 -3.36 -9.56
CA LEU A 117 24.11 -2.79 -8.77
C LEU A 117 24.61 -2.13 -7.48
N GLN A 118 25.66 -2.68 -6.83
CA GLN A 118 26.32 -2.03 -5.70
C GLN A 118 26.88 -0.64 -6.05
N LYS A 119 27.41 -0.44 -7.28
CA LYS A 119 27.84 0.89 -7.72
C LYS A 119 26.70 1.91 -7.83
N LEU A 120 25.49 1.42 -7.99
CA LEU A 120 24.25 2.20 -7.99
C LEU A 120 23.61 2.32 -6.59
N ASP A 121 24.30 1.84 -5.54
CA ASP A 121 23.79 1.81 -4.16
C ASP A 121 22.46 0.99 -4.01
N ILE A 122 22.30 -0.03 -4.85
CA ILE A 122 21.19 -0.99 -4.81
C ILE A 122 21.65 -2.20 -3.97
N SER A 123 20.85 -2.59 -2.98
CA SER A 123 21.18 -3.66 -2.03
C SER A 123 21.12 -5.05 -2.67
N PHE A 124 21.83 -6.03 -2.09
CA PHE A 124 21.74 -7.42 -2.53
C PHE A 124 20.37 -8.03 -2.27
N GLU A 125 19.69 -7.60 -1.21
CA GLU A 125 18.34 -8.02 -0.90
C GLU A 125 17.35 -7.58 -1.99
N ASP A 126 17.43 -6.32 -2.44
CA ASP A 126 16.61 -5.81 -3.54
C ASP A 126 16.91 -6.54 -4.85
N PHE A 127 18.19 -6.93 -5.08
CA PHE A 127 18.57 -7.71 -6.24
C PHE A 127 18.05 -9.15 -6.19
N ASP A 128 18.18 -9.84 -5.05
CA ASP A 128 17.73 -11.22 -4.92
C ASP A 128 16.20 -11.31 -5.01
N ALA A 129 15.47 -10.36 -4.41
CA ALA A 129 14.02 -10.23 -4.57
C ALA A 129 13.59 -9.91 -6.01
N SER A 130 14.46 -9.25 -6.80
CA SER A 130 14.15 -8.90 -8.19
C SER A 130 14.02 -10.07 -9.14
N LYS A 131 14.50 -11.25 -8.73
CA LYS A 131 14.49 -12.47 -9.58
C LYS A 131 13.20 -13.28 -9.43
N GLU A 132 12.36 -12.97 -8.45
CA GLU A 132 11.06 -13.61 -8.28
C GLU A 132 10.08 -13.00 -9.27
N PHE A 133 9.83 -13.71 -10.38
CA PHE A 133 8.84 -13.27 -11.35
C PHE A 133 7.43 -13.50 -10.82
N ASP A 134 6.70 -12.41 -10.63
CA ASP A 134 5.28 -12.43 -10.32
C ASP A 134 4.47 -12.41 -11.64
N PRO A 135 3.69 -13.45 -11.97
CA PRO A 135 2.84 -13.48 -13.16
C PRO A 135 1.85 -12.30 -13.23
N ASN A 136 1.42 -11.77 -12.09
CA ASN A 136 0.55 -10.60 -12.04
C ASN A 136 1.22 -9.34 -12.63
N LEU A 137 2.55 -9.33 -12.73
CA LEU A 137 3.31 -8.27 -13.39
C LEU A 137 2.85 -8.03 -14.83
N LEU A 138 2.42 -9.08 -15.53
CA LEU A 138 1.90 -8.98 -16.91
C LEU A 138 0.62 -8.13 -16.99
N ILE A 139 -0.14 -8.02 -15.92
CA ILE A 139 -1.34 -7.18 -15.86
C ILE A 139 -0.94 -5.70 -15.82
N TYR A 140 0.14 -5.36 -15.11
CA TYR A 140 0.64 -3.99 -14.98
C TYR A 140 1.55 -3.57 -16.14
N CYS A 141 2.24 -4.53 -16.72
CA CYS A 141 3.20 -4.35 -17.81
C CYS A 141 3.05 -5.44 -18.89
N PRO A 142 1.93 -5.48 -19.64
CA PRO A 142 1.69 -6.53 -20.64
C PRO A 142 2.75 -6.56 -21.75
N GLU A 143 3.44 -5.44 -21.99
CA GLU A 143 4.48 -5.29 -22.99
C GLU A 143 5.69 -6.21 -22.76
N ILE A 144 5.90 -6.66 -21.49
CA ILE A 144 7.03 -7.53 -21.17
C ILE A 144 6.80 -9.00 -21.53
N LYS A 145 5.58 -9.40 -21.86
CA LYS A 145 5.22 -10.79 -22.21
C LYS A 145 6.09 -11.37 -23.34
N LYS A 146 6.57 -10.53 -24.24
CA LYS A 146 7.42 -10.92 -25.39
C LYS A 146 8.86 -11.26 -25.01
N TYR A 147 9.29 -10.99 -23.78
CA TYR A 147 10.67 -11.20 -23.33
C TYR A 147 10.80 -12.48 -22.50
N ASN A 148 12.00 -13.03 -22.43
CA ASN A 148 12.31 -14.13 -21.54
C ASN A 148 12.26 -13.64 -20.08
N THR A 149 11.58 -14.38 -19.20
CA THR A 149 11.44 -14.06 -17.78
C THR A 149 12.78 -13.94 -17.05
N ASP A 150 13.79 -14.72 -17.46
CA ASP A 150 15.13 -14.68 -16.86
C ASP A 150 15.84 -13.32 -17.05
N ASN A 151 15.38 -12.53 -18.02
CA ASN A 151 15.93 -11.22 -18.34
C ASN A 151 15.14 -10.07 -17.69
N ILE A 152 14.11 -10.39 -16.92
CA ILE A 152 13.22 -9.42 -16.26
C ILE A 152 13.65 -9.25 -14.81
N TYR A 153 13.78 -8.00 -14.37
CA TYR A 153 14.14 -7.61 -13.03
C TYR A 153 13.12 -6.58 -12.50
N ILE A 154 12.79 -6.66 -11.21
CA ILE A 154 11.95 -5.66 -10.53
C ILE A 154 12.79 -5.04 -9.42
N ILE A 155 13.26 -3.82 -9.61
CA ILE A 155 14.24 -3.18 -8.73
C ILE A 155 13.73 -1.82 -8.28
N PRO A 156 13.85 -1.46 -6.97
CA PRO A 156 13.60 -0.10 -6.50
C PRO A 156 14.74 0.82 -6.96
N LEU A 157 14.41 1.89 -7.66
CA LEU A 157 15.38 2.86 -8.19
C LEU A 157 15.04 4.27 -7.73
N THR A 158 16.09 5.04 -7.42
CA THR A 158 16.02 6.49 -7.41
C THR A 158 15.92 7.03 -8.85
N GLN A 159 15.47 8.28 -9.01
CA GLN A 159 15.45 8.91 -10.33
C GLN A 159 16.83 8.89 -11.01
N LYS A 160 17.89 9.15 -10.26
CA LYS A 160 19.28 9.07 -10.77
C LYS A 160 19.64 7.69 -11.29
N ASN A 161 19.29 6.64 -10.55
CA ASN A 161 19.57 5.28 -10.96
C ASN A 161 18.75 4.86 -12.18
N PHE A 162 17.48 5.30 -12.25
CA PHE A 162 16.64 5.11 -13.42
C PHE A 162 17.29 5.70 -14.68
N GLU A 163 17.74 6.97 -14.65
CA GLU A 163 18.38 7.61 -15.80
C GLU A 163 19.69 6.89 -16.18
N THR A 164 20.46 6.44 -15.18
CA THR A 164 21.71 5.69 -15.43
C THR A 164 21.43 4.35 -16.11
N LEU A 165 20.42 3.61 -15.65
CA LEU A 165 20.04 2.32 -16.26
C LEU A 165 19.39 2.50 -17.63
N LYS A 166 18.56 3.52 -17.80
CA LYS A 166 17.94 3.85 -19.09
C LYS A 166 18.97 4.17 -20.19
N ALA A 167 20.10 4.76 -19.82
CA ALA A 167 21.20 5.04 -20.73
C ALA A 167 22.10 3.82 -21.04
N ASN A 168 21.90 2.69 -20.33
CA ASN A 168 22.68 1.48 -20.54
C ASN A 168 22.18 0.73 -21.80
N PRO A 169 23.04 0.48 -22.83
CA PRO A 169 22.61 -0.15 -24.08
C PRO A 169 22.08 -1.58 -23.91
N ASN A 170 22.45 -2.26 -22.82
CA ASN A 170 21.98 -3.63 -22.54
C ASN A 170 20.58 -3.66 -21.92
N ILE A 171 19.97 -2.50 -21.62
CA ILE A 171 18.60 -2.39 -21.13
C ILE A 171 17.67 -2.13 -22.32
N VAL A 172 16.88 -3.13 -22.68
CA VAL A 172 15.96 -3.05 -23.83
C VAL A 172 14.57 -2.50 -23.47
N TYR A 173 14.25 -2.53 -22.16
CA TYR A 173 13.00 -1.96 -21.63
C TYR A 173 13.17 -1.55 -20.17
N ILE A 174 12.65 -0.41 -19.79
CA ILE A 174 12.58 0.05 -18.42
C ILE A 174 11.34 0.94 -18.22
N LYS A 175 10.53 0.62 -17.22
CA LYS A 175 9.29 1.35 -16.90
C LYS A 175 9.04 1.32 -15.41
N GLN A 176 8.58 2.44 -14.85
CA GLN A 176 8.09 2.46 -13.48
C GLN A 176 6.88 1.54 -13.33
N LEU A 177 6.91 0.69 -12.32
CA LEU A 177 5.81 -0.20 -11.99
C LEU A 177 4.81 0.58 -11.14
N ASN A 178 3.71 0.99 -11.75
CA ASN A 178 2.59 1.59 -11.06
C ASN A 178 1.43 0.59 -11.01
N LYS A 179 0.91 0.37 -9.81
CA LYS A 179 -0.30 -0.44 -9.63
C LYS A 179 -1.51 0.42 -9.95
N PHE A 180 -2.44 -0.12 -10.70
CA PHE A 180 -3.72 0.52 -10.91
C PHE A 180 -4.75 0.01 -9.90
N HIS A 181 -5.91 0.59 -9.83
CA HIS A 181 -6.89 0.60 -8.74
C HIS A 181 -7.13 -0.70 -7.94
N TYR A 182 -6.81 -1.88 -8.42
CA TYR A 182 -6.96 -3.10 -7.63
C TYR A 182 -5.64 -3.61 -7.06
N TYR A 183 -5.57 -3.71 -5.72
CA TYR A 183 -4.52 -4.48 -5.04
C TYR A 183 -4.97 -4.92 -3.65
N LYS A 184 -5.03 -6.24 -3.43
CA LYS A 184 -5.59 -6.89 -2.24
C LYS A 184 -4.90 -6.49 -0.92
N GLU A 185 -3.61 -6.15 -0.96
CA GLU A 185 -2.79 -5.98 0.25
C GLU A 185 -2.73 -4.54 0.77
N THR A 186 -3.26 -3.57 0.04
CA THR A 186 -2.98 -2.15 0.29
C THR A 186 -4.17 -1.31 0.71
N SER A 187 -5.32 -1.90 0.99
CA SER A 187 -6.44 -1.11 1.50
C SER A 187 -6.12 -0.56 2.88
N ILE A 188 -5.94 0.75 2.98
CA ILE A 188 -5.79 1.49 4.23
C ILE A 188 -7.07 1.41 5.06
N TYR A 189 -8.18 1.16 4.41
CA TYR A 189 -9.51 1.05 5.00
C TYR A 189 -9.97 -0.41 4.92
N PRO A 190 -9.51 -1.26 5.86
CA PRO A 190 -9.62 -2.72 5.79
C PRO A 190 -11.04 -3.27 5.91
N ASN A 191 -12.02 -2.43 6.16
CA ASN A 191 -13.40 -2.88 6.43
C ASN A 191 -14.28 -2.97 5.19
N THR A 192 -13.79 -2.55 4.01
CA THR A 192 -14.48 -2.82 2.75
C THR A 192 -13.77 -3.97 2.05
N PRO A 193 -14.37 -5.17 2.01
CA PRO A 193 -13.80 -6.25 1.23
C PRO A 193 -13.74 -5.83 -0.24
N HIS A 194 -12.60 -6.07 -0.87
CA HIS A 194 -12.47 -5.85 -2.31
C HIS A 194 -13.48 -6.72 -3.04
N LYS A 195 -14.30 -6.08 -3.86
CA LYS A 195 -15.35 -6.75 -4.63
C LYS A 195 -15.14 -6.48 -6.10
N LEU A 196 -15.00 -7.54 -6.86
CA LEU A 196 -15.04 -7.48 -8.31
C LEU A 196 -16.35 -8.11 -8.76
N THR A 197 -17.14 -7.36 -9.52
CA THR A 197 -18.50 -7.76 -9.92
C THR A 197 -18.58 -7.84 -11.43
N ILE A 198 -19.26 -8.88 -11.92
CA ILE A 198 -19.60 -9.00 -13.33
C ILE A 198 -21.01 -8.42 -13.51
N ASP A 199 -21.07 -7.15 -13.88
CA ASP A 199 -22.31 -6.42 -14.15
C ASP A 199 -22.49 -6.08 -15.64
N ASP A 200 -23.60 -5.43 -15.98
CA ASP A 200 -23.89 -5.02 -17.34
C ASP A 200 -22.82 -4.06 -17.91
N SER A 201 -22.21 -3.22 -17.10
CA SER A 201 -21.16 -2.29 -17.55
C SER A 201 -19.93 -3.05 -18.03
N LEU A 202 -19.55 -4.11 -17.28
CA LEU A 202 -18.43 -4.95 -17.64
C LEU A 202 -18.74 -5.82 -18.87
N ILE A 203 -19.93 -6.43 -18.91
CA ILE A 203 -20.38 -7.24 -20.04
C ILE A 203 -20.42 -6.37 -21.32
N ASN A 204 -21.00 -5.17 -21.26
CA ASN A 204 -21.04 -4.23 -22.39
C ASN A 204 -19.62 -3.84 -22.85
N TYR A 205 -18.71 -3.58 -21.93
CA TYR A 205 -17.33 -3.31 -22.32
C TYR A 205 -16.68 -4.50 -23.02
N VAL A 206 -16.82 -5.71 -22.48
CA VAL A 206 -16.27 -6.93 -23.10
C VAL A 206 -16.92 -7.20 -24.47
N GLN A 207 -18.20 -6.87 -24.65
CA GLN A 207 -18.89 -6.95 -25.92
C GLN A 207 -18.24 -6.06 -26.97
N THR A 208 -17.69 -4.90 -26.61
CA THR A 208 -16.93 -4.04 -27.54
C THR A 208 -15.61 -4.67 -27.99
N LEU A 209 -15.05 -5.58 -27.19
CA LEU A 209 -13.83 -6.32 -27.53
C LEU A 209 -14.17 -7.51 -28.43
N ASN A 210 -15.15 -8.32 -28.04
CA ASN A 210 -15.67 -9.44 -28.80
C ASN A 210 -17.02 -9.91 -28.23
N PRO A 211 -18.11 -9.96 -29.04
CA PRO A 211 -19.42 -10.42 -28.59
C PRO A 211 -19.41 -11.84 -27.99
N THR A 212 -18.64 -12.76 -28.55
CA THR A 212 -18.54 -14.14 -28.04
C THR A 212 -17.96 -14.21 -26.62
N TYR A 213 -17.06 -13.31 -26.26
CA TYR A 213 -16.52 -13.25 -24.88
C TYR A 213 -17.57 -12.73 -23.91
N ALA A 214 -18.37 -11.75 -24.32
CA ALA A 214 -19.47 -11.22 -23.51
C ALA A 214 -20.53 -12.32 -23.23
N GLU A 215 -20.93 -13.10 -24.25
CA GLU A 215 -21.85 -14.22 -24.08
C GLU A 215 -21.37 -15.24 -23.04
N LYS A 216 -20.07 -15.52 -22.99
CA LYS A 216 -19.48 -16.43 -22.00
C LYS A 216 -19.44 -15.85 -20.59
N LEU A 217 -19.51 -14.52 -20.43
CA LEU A 217 -19.60 -13.86 -19.14
C LEU A 217 -21.00 -13.83 -18.55
N ILE A 218 -22.07 -13.87 -19.39
CA ILE A 218 -23.47 -13.80 -18.95
C ILE A 218 -23.82 -14.79 -17.83
N PRO A 219 -23.38 -16.07 -17.84
CA PRO A 219 -23.67 -17.02 -16.77
C PRO A 219 -23.07 -16.60 -15.40
N ASN A 220 -22.10 -15.69 -15.39
CA ASN A 220 -21.47 -15.17 -14.19
C ASN A 220 -21.96 -13.77 -13.82
N LYS A 221 -22.99 -13.25 -14.49
CA LYS A 221 -23.58 -11.95 -14.20
C LYS A 221 -24.01 -11.89 -12.73
N GLU A 222 -23.79 -10.74 -12.09
CA GLU A 222 -24.04 -10.47 -10.66
C GLU A 222 -23.18 -11.26 -9.68
N LYS A 223 -22.32 -12.15 -10.16
CA LYS A 223 -21.37 -12.84 -9.29
C LYS A 223 -20.32 -11.84 -8.76
N ILE A 224 -20.11 -11.91 -7.45
CA ILE A 224 -19.11 -11.11 -6.73
C ILE A 224 -17.90 -11.98 -6.45
N TYR A 225 -16.72 -11.52 -6.85
CA TYR A 225 -15.43 -12.16 -6.57
C TYR A 225 -14.74 -11.40 -5.45
N THR A 226 -14.39 -12.09 -4.38
CA THR A 226 -13.58 -11.59 -3.26
C THR A 226 -12.12 -12.03 -3.38
N ASP A 227 -11.86 -13.05 -4.20
CA ASP A 227 -10.51 -13.46 -4.58
C ASP A 227 -10.20 -12.97 -6.00
N PHE A 228 -9.06 -12.27 -6.11
CA PHE A 228 -8.62 -11.70 -7.37
C PHE A 228 -8.17 -12.78 -8.36
N ASN A 229 -7.56 -13.86 -7.87
CA ASN A 229 -7.10 -14.93 -8.75
C ASN A 229 -8.28 -15.67 -9.38
N ASP A 230 -9.38 -15.89 -8.62
CA ASP A 230 -10.59 -16.49 -9.18
C ASP A 230 -11.20 -15.64 -10.29
N PHE A 231 -11.22 -14.31 -10.09
CA PHE A 231 -11.65 -13.38 -11.12
C PHE A 231 -10.74 -13.43 -12.35
N LEU A 232 -9.43 -13.41 -12.17
CA LEU A 232 -8.46 -13.52 -13.26
C LEU A 232 -8.61 -14.82 -14.04
N GLN A 233 -8.72 -15.95 -13.35
CA GLN A 233 -8.84 -17.27 -13.98
C GLN A 233 -10.09 -17.36 -14.86
N LEU A 234 -11.21 -16.78 -14.42
CA LEU A 234 -12.40 -16.73 -15.25
C LEU A 234 -12.11 -16.01 -16.59
N PHE A 235 -11.48 -14.85 -16.54
CA PHE A 235 -11.20 -14.07 -17.76
C PHE A 235 -10.16 -14.72 -18.66
N LEU A 236 -9.12 -15.33 -18.11
CA LEU A 236 -8.12 -16.10 -18.87
C LEU A 236 -8.74 -17.35 -19.53
N THR A 237 -9.79 -17.91 -18.94
CA THR A 237 -10.54 -19.04 -19.54
C THR A 237 -11.44 -18.58 -20.70
N ILE A 238 -12.01 -17.39 -20.62
CA ILE A 238 -12.95 -16.85 -21.59
C ILE A 238 -12.23 -16.19 -22.78
N MET A 239 -11.15 -15.47 -22.52
CA MET A 239 -10.42 -14.66 -23.49
C MET A 239 -9.02 -15.22 -23.73
N PRO A 240 -8.50 -15.15 -24.97
CA PRO A 240 -7.07 -15.31 -25.19
C PRO A 240 -6.28 -14.35 -24.29
N ASP A 241 -5.20 -14.84 -23.69
CA ASP A 241 -4.39 -14.08 -22.73
C ASP A 241 -3.88 -12.74 -23.29
N THR A 242 -3.56 -12.67 -24.60
CA THR A 242 -3.17 -11.43 -25.27
C THR A 242 -4.26 -10.38 -25.28
N VAL A 243 -5.52 -10.76 -25.47
CA VAL A 243 -6.67 -9.85 -25.44
C VAL A 243 -6.97 -9.44 -24.01
N PHE A 244 -6.96 -10.38 -23.07
CA PHE A 244 -7.17 -10.07 -21.68
C PHE A 244 -6.10 -9.14 -21.14
N LEU A 245 -4.81 -9.48 -21.28
CA LEU A 245 -3.72 -8.69 -20.71
C LEU A 245 -3.67 -7.26 -21.28
N SER A 246 -3.99 -7.06 -22.56
CA SER A 246 -4.03 -5.72 -23.16
C SER A 246 -5.18 -4.84 -22.62
N ASN A 247 -6.24 -5.45 -22.09
CA ASN A 247 -7.43 -4.76 -21.59
C ASN A 247 -7.65 -4.92 -20.07
N ALA A 248 -6.77 -5.67 -19.37
CA ALA A 248 -6.94 -6.07 -17.98
C ALA A 248 -7.19 -4.88 -17.04
N GLN A 249 -6.45 -3.78 -17.21
CA GLN A 249 -6.61 -2.58 -16.39
C GLN A 249 -8.05 -2.05 -16.44
N LYS A 250 -8.60 -1.96 -17.63
CA LYS A 250 -9.96 -1.43 -17.81
C LYS A 250 -11.03 -2.41 -17.36
N ILE A 251 -10.82 -3.71 -17.60
CA ILE A 251 -11.70 -4.77 -17.10
C ILE A 251 -11.79 -4.74 -15.58
N ILE A 252 -10.65 -4.70 -14.90
CA ILE A 252 -10.57 -4.67 -13.44
C ILE A 252 -11.19 -3.38 -12.89
N LEU A 253 -10.89 -2.23 -13.51
CA LEU A 253 -11.45 -0.94 -13.09
C LEU A 253 -12.97 -0.91 -13.19
N ILE A 254 -13.55 -1.45 -14.27
CA ILE A 254 -15.00 -1.50 -14.44
C ILE A 254 -15.65 -2.48 -13.46
N ALA A 255 -14.99 -3.64 -13.21
CA ALA A 255 -15.49 -4.67 -12.28
C ALA A 255 -15.45 -4.22 -10.83
N GLN A 256 -14.54 -3.30 -10.47
CA GLN A 256 -14.31 -2.89 -9.09
C GLN A 256 -15.44 -2.05 -8.52
N LYS A 257 -16.01 -2.49 -7.40
CA LYS A 257 -17.15 -1.85 -6.72
C LYS A 257 -16.82 -1.45 -5.28
N ASP A 258 -15.55 -1.30 -4.96
CA ASP A 258 -15.14 -0.84 -3.65
C ASP A 258 -15.49 0.63 -3.44
N LEU A 259 -15.83 0.99 -2.21
CA LEU A 259 -16.12 2.37 -1.83
C LEU A 259 -14.90 3.29 -2.07
N TYR A 260 -13.71 2.77 -1.78
CA TYR A 260 -12.43 3.43 -2.01
C TYR A 260 -11.49 2.47 -2.74
N PRO A 261 -11.47 2.48 -4.08
CA PRO A 261 -10.61 1.62 -4.89
C PRO A 261 -9.16 2.13 -4.88
N TRP A 262 -8.61 2.36 -3.71
CA TRP A 262 -7.29 2.95 -3.52
C TRP A 262 -6.21 1.88 -3.33
N ASN A 263 -5.01 2.20 -3.81
CA ASN A 263 -3.80 1.44 -3.56
C ASN A 263 -2.63 2.39 -3.26
N GLU A 264 -1.42 1.87 -3.10
CA GLU A 264 -0.25 2.68 -2.76
C GLU A 264 0.14 3.73 -3.80
N ASP A 265 -0.23 3.52 -5.08
CA ASP A 265 0.14 4.41 -6.19
C ASP A 265 -1.01 5.32 -6.62
N ASN A 266 -2.26 4.94 -6.31
CA ASN A 266 -3.46 5.71 -6.62
C ASN A 266 -4.36 5.78 -5.39
N PHE A 267 -4.37 6.92 -4.74
CA PHE A 267 -4.93 7.10 -3.41
C PHE A 267 -5.51 8.51 -3.24
N GLY A 268 -6.61 8.63 -2.54
CA GLY A 268 -7.23 9.92 -2.26
C GLY A 268 -8.17 10.41 -3.39
N PRO A 269 -8.58 11.68 -3.37
CA PRO A 269 -8.15 12.71 -2.41
C PRO A 269 -8.65 12.46 -0.99
N ILE A 270 -7.81 12.75 0.01
CA ILE A 270 -8.16 12.71 1.43
C ILE A 270 -7.80 14.03 2.10
N LEU A 271 -8.72 14.58 2.88
CA LEU A 271 -8.45 15.70 3.76
C LEU A 271 -7.71 15.22 5.01
N ILE A 272 -6.59 15.88 5.34
CA ILE A 272 -5.84 15.66 6.57
C ILE A 272 -6.44 16.55 7.66
N PRO A 273 -7.13 16.00 8.68
CA PRO A 273 -7.87 16.81 9.62
C PRO A 273 -6.97 17.72 10.47
N GLN A 274 -7.47 18.92 10.74
CA GLN A 274 -6.85 19.90 11.62
C GLN A 274 -7.63 19.99 12.93
N LYS A 275 -6.92 20.27 14.04
CA LYS A 275 -7.54 20.56 15.33
C LYS A 275 -8.58 21.68 15.21
N GLY A 276 -9.79 21.45 15.74
CA GLY A 276 -10.91 22.37 15.64
C GLY A 276 -11.67 22.35 14.33
N GLN A 277 -11.19 21.61 13.32
CA GLN A 277 -11.89 21.46 12.06
C GLN A 277 -13.07 20.52 12.21
N THR A 278 -14.23 20.95 11.73
CA THR A 278 -15.45 20.14 11.66
C THR A 278 -15.63 19.63 10.22
N ILE A 279 -15.90 18.34 10.09
CA ILE A 279 -16.27 17.71 8.82
C ILE A 279 -17.67 17.13 8.91
N GLU A 280 -18.38 17.11 7.80
CA GLU A 280 -19.61 16.31 7.69
C GLU A 280 -19.27 14.83 7.67
N LEU A 281 -20.06 14.02 8.40
CA LEU A 281 -19.93 12.58 8.45
C LEU A 281 -21.15 11.91 7.82
N ASN A 282 -20.86 10.91 7.02
CA ASN A 282 -21.83 9.97 6.47
C ASN A 282 -21.21 8.58 6.41
N THR A 283 -22.01 7.56 6.11
CA THR A 283 -21.52 6.16 6.05
C THR A 283 -20.49 5.93 4.94
N GLN A 284 -20.41 6.82 3.94
CA GLN A 284 -19.43 6.72 2.86
C GLN A 284 -18.05 7.22 3.31
N ASN A 285 -17.96 8.37 3.98
CA ASN A 285 -16.67 8.93 4.40
C ASN A 285 -16.21 8.50 5.80
N LEU A 286 -17.11 7.91 6.59
CA LEU A 286 -16.78 7.42 7.93
C LEU A 286 -15.56 6.50 7.97
N PRO A 287 -15.37 5.53 7.07
CA PRO A 287 -14.19 4.66 7.08
C PRO A 287 -12.87 5.42 7.03
N LEU A 288 -12.83 6.61 6.43
CA LEU A 288 -11.63 7.45 6.36
C LEU A 288 -11.23 8.01 7.73
N TYR A 289 -12.20 8.23 8.63
CA TYR A 289 -12.04 8.96 9.88
C TYR A 289 -12.34 8.13 11.13
N GLU A 290 -12.91 6.94 10.97
CA GLU A 290 -13.33 6.07 12.08
C GLU A 290 -12.21 5.85 13.10
N ARG A 291 -11.00 5.49 12.64
CA ARG A 291 -9.87 5.25 13.52
C ARG A 291 -9.45 6.50 14.31
N MET A 292 -9.52 7.68 13.69
CA MET A 292 -9.23 8.94 14.37
C MET A 292 -10.24 9.22 15.47
N ILE A 293 -11.52 9.05 15.16
CA ILE A 293 -12.61 9.30 16.10
C ILE A 293 -12.56 8.30 17.27
N THR A 294 -12.37 7.02 16.99
CA THR A 294 -12.47 5.95 17.99
C THR A 294 -11.19 5.74 18.76
N VAL A 295 -10.06 5.50 18.04
CA VAL A 295 -8.80 5.09 18.66
C VAL A 295 -8.01 6.27 19.20
N TYR A 296 -7.87 7.34 18.41
CA TYR A 296 -7.00 8.45 18.80
C TYR A 296 -7.72 9.50 19.65
N GLU A 297 -9.03 9.66 19.47
CA GLU A 297 -9.81 10.61 20.24
C GLU A 297 -10.78 9.97 21.25
N ASN A 298 -10.65 8.64 21.44
CA ASN A 298 -11.34 7.84 22.48
C ASN A 298 -12.86 8.02 22.50
N ASN A 299 -13.50 8.02 21.34
CA ASN A 299 -14.96 8.06 21.26
C ASN A 299 -15.52 6.66 20.97
N GLN A 300 -16.69 6.39 21.49
CA GLN A 300 -17.50 5.23 21.08
C GLN A 300 -18.21 5.57 19.79
N LEU A 301 -18.17 4.66 18.81
CA LEU A 301 -18.81 4.84 17.52
C LEU A 301 -19.67 3.62 17.20
N ARG A 302 -20.91 3.88 16.79
CA ARG A 302 -21.87 2.88 16.35
C ARG A 302 -22.58 3.38 15.10
N VAL A 303 -22.84 2.48 14.17
CA VAL A 303 -23.65 2.77 12.98
C VAL A 303 -24.89 1.89 13.02
N ASP A 304 -26.05 2.49 12.76
CA ASP A 304 -27.34 1.81 12.70
C ASP A 304 -28.06 2.28 11.41
N GLY A 305 -28.12 1.40 10.43
CA GLY A 305 -28.51 1.77 9.08
C GLY A 305 -27.60 2.88 8.52
N ASN A 306 -28.17 4.04 8.23
CA ASN A 306 -27.45 5.22 7.75
C ASN A 306 -27.12 6.24 8.86
N THR A 307 -27.49 5.95 10.11
CA THR A 307 -27.28 6.86 11.23
C THR A 307 -25.99 6.51 11.96
N ILE A 308 -25.11 7.51 12.09
CA ILE A 308 -23.88 7.41 12.87
C ILE A 308 -24.16 7.91 14.28
N TYR A 309 -23.68 7.18 15.29
CA TYR A 309 -23.75 7.58 16.69
C TYR A 309 -22.33 7.71 17.24
N ILE A 310 -22.03 8.85 17.86
CA ILE A 310 -20.77 9.09 18.58
C ILE A 310 -21.14 9.33 20.04
N ASN A 311 -20.62 8.50 20.96
CA ASN A 311 -20.93 8.52 22.39
C ASN A 311 -22.45 8.51 22.63
N ASP A 312 -23.14 7.58 21.92
CA ASP A 312 -24.59 7.36 21.96
C ASP A 312 -25.48 8.52 21.46
N LYS A 313 -24.87 9.56 20.87
CA LYS A 313 -25.61 10.68 20.26
C LYS A 313 -25.56 10.58 18.75
N PRO A 314 -26.69 10.78 18.03
CA PRO A 314 -26.69 10.88 16.58
C PRO A 314 -25.74 12.00 16.14
N ALA A 315 -24.91 11.73 15.15
CA ALA A 315 -23.92 12.68 14.63
C ALA A 315 -23.90 12.65 13.11
N ASN A 316 -23.99 13.82 12.50
CA ASN A 316 -23.79 14.04 11.07
C ASN A 316 -22.51 14.86 10.77
N SER A 317 -21.74 15.16 11.81
CA SER A 317 -20.47 15.87 11.70
C SER A 317 -19.57 15.51 12.89
N TYR A 318 -18.27 15.77 12.74
CA TYR A 318 -17.29 15.58 13.79
C TYR A 318 -16.27 16.71 13.80
N THR A 319 -15.93 17.21 14.99
CA THR A 319 -14.88 18.22 15.20
C THR A 319 -13.65 17.55 15.81
N PHE A 320 -12.53 17.59 15.10
CA PHE A 320 -11.29 16.97 15.54
C PHE A 320 -10.63 17.70 16.69
N LYS A 321 -10.10 16.95 17.66
CA LYS A 321 -9.48 17.49 18.89
C LYS A 321 -7.98 17.72 18.75
N GLN A 322 -7.34 17.14 17.71
CA GLN A 322 -5.89 17.26 17.44
C GLN A 322 -5.60 17.35 15.94
N ASN A 323 -4.35 17.67 15.60
CA ASN A 323 -3.89 17.65 14.23
C ASN A 323 -3.47 16.24 13.81
N TYR A 324 -3.52 16.01 12.49
CA TYR A 324 -3.10 14.75 11.89
C TYR A 324 -2.07 14.99 10.79
N TYR A 325 -1.29 13.96 10.50
CA TYR A 325 -0.20 14.02 9.54
C TYR A 325 -0.17 12.76 8.69
N PHE A 326 0.25 12.90 7.44
CA PHE A 326 0.46 11.76 6.55
C PHE A 326 1.94 11.47 6.39
N MET A 327 2.36 10.28 6.81
CA MET A 327 3.74 9.80 6.80
C MET A 327 3.95 8.84 5.65
N SER A 328 4.98 9.06 4.82
CA SER A 328 5.33 8.17 3.71
C SER A 328 6.83 7.86 3.70
N GLY A 329 7.17 6.61 3.44
CA GLY A 329 8.56 6.20 3.29
C GLY A 329 9.14 6.57 1.93
N ASP A 330 10.43 6.88 1.88
CA ASP A 330 11.11 7.26 0.66
C ASP A 330 11.25 6.07 -0.32
N ASN A 331 11.39 4.84 0.16
CA ASN A 331 11.22 3.64 -0.67
C ASN A 331 9.72 3.33 -0.81
N ARG A 332 9.09 3.95 -1.81
CA ARG A 332 7.64 4.01 -1.99
C ARG A 332 6.95 2.66 -2.04
N ASN A 333 7.52 1.69 -2.72
CA ASN A 333 6.92 0.37 -2.90
C ASN A 333 7.46 -0.69 -1.91
N ASN A 334 8.29 -0.27 -0.95
CA ASN A 334 8.78 -1.11 0.16
C ASN A 334 8.73 -0.34 1.48
N SER A 335 7.58 0.24 1.78
CA SER A 335 7.37 1.00 3.02
C SER A 335 5.99 0.74 3.58
N PHE A 336 5.94 0.28 4.82
CA PHE A 336 4.74 0.24 5.62
C PHE A 336 4.54 1.62 6.25
N ASP A 337 3.60 2.41 5.73
CA ASP A 337 3.40 3.82 6.07
C ASP A 337 1.92 4.22 6.07
N SER A 338 1.59 5.52 6.09
CA SER A 338 0.22 6.01 6.22
C SER A 338 -0.73 5.54 5.11
N ARG A 339 -0.21 5.10 3.98
CA ARG A 339 -1.02 4.45 2.93
C ARG A 339 -1.64 3.14 3.40
N TYR A 340 -1.08 2.51 4.44
CA TYR A 340 -1.55 1.23 4.98
C TYR A 340 -2.28 1.37 6.31
N TRP A 341 -1.82 2.23 7.22
CA TRP A 341 -2.35 2.34 8.57
C TRP A 341 -3.01 3.69 8.88
N GLY A 342 -3.07 4.61 7.92
CA GLY A 342 -3.78 5.88 8.04
C GLY A 342 -2.94 7.02 8.62
N LEU A 343 -3.61 8.03 9.17
CA LEU A 343 -3.00 9.26 9.65
C LEU A 343 -2.35 9.09 11.03
N VAL A 344 -1.32 9.89 11.29
CA VAL A 344 -0.61 9.95 12.57
C VAL A 344 -1.07 11.19 13.34
N PRO A 345 -1.57 11.04 14.58
CA PRO A 345 -1.99 12.16 15.40
C PRO A 345 -0.82 12.90 16.06
N ASP A 346 -1.06 14.12 16.53
CA ASP A 346 -0.07 14.99 17.19
C ASP A 346 0.67 14.32 18.35
N ASP A 347 -0.05 13.60 19.20
CA ASP A 347 0.49 12.97 20.40
C ASP A 347 1.45 11.79 20.13
N HIS A 348 1.51 11.32 18.89
CA HIS A 348 2.45 10.29 18.43
C HIS A 348 3.74 10.90 17.87
N ILE A 349 3.78 12.20 17.57
CA ILE A 349 4.98 12.85 17.02
C ILE A 349 6.02 13.02 18.13
N VAL A 350 7.22 12.52 17.89
CA VAL A 350 8.37 12.66 18.81
C VAL A 350 9.25 13.84 18.40
N GLY A 351 9.52 13.99 17.11
CA GLY A 351 10.36 15.08 16.61
C GLY A 351 10.92 14.83 15.23
N THR A 352 11.88 15.65 14.84
CA THR A 352 12.59 15.55 13.55
C THR A 352 14.04 15.13 13.79
N PRO A 353 14.56 14.05 13.17
CA PRO A 353 15.97 13.73 13.21
C PRO A 353 16.81 14.89 12.64
N LEU A 354 17.88 15.26 13.28
CA LEU A 354 18.74 16.38 12.85
C LEU A 354 19.88 15.93 11.95
N PHE A 355 20.53 14.81 12.30
CA PHE A 355 21.68 14.29 11.55
C PHE A 355 21.78 12.77 11.68
N ILE A 356 22.52 12.15 10.76
CA ILE A 356 22.83 10.72 10.79
C ILE A 356 24.06 10.50 11.65
N TRP A 357 23.89 9.84 12.78
CA TRP A 357 24.98 9.47 13.69
C TRP A 357 25.91 8.40 13.09
N LEU A 358 25.31 7.33 12.53
CA LEU A 358 26.01 6.22 11.93
C LEU A 358 25.19 5.67 10.76
N SER A 359 25.86 5.32 9.66
CA SER A 359 25.26 4.62 8.53
C SER A 359 26.14 3.45 8.15
N THR A 360 25.56 2.26 8.10
CA THR A 360 26.27 1.03 7.72
C THR A 360 25.68 0.46 6.44
N ASP A 361 26.52 -0.25 5.70
CA ASP A 361 26.15 -1.01 4.51
C ASP A 361 26.11 -2.49 4.89
N LYS A 362 24.91 -3.08 4.90
CA LYS A 362 24.75 -4.48 5.32
C LYS A 362 25.39 -5.50 4.35
N ASP A 363 25.64 -5.07 3.11
CA ASP A 363 26.24 -5.90 2.07
C ASP A 363 27.77 -5.95 2.14
N LYS A 364 28.37 -5.21 3.08
CA LYS A 364 29.82 -5.15 3.30
C LYS A 364 30.22 -5.72 4.65
N GLY A 365 31.39 -6.37 4.69
CA GLY A 365 31.97 -6.93 5.91
C GLY A 365 32.35 -5.87 6.95
N PHE A 366 32.56 -6.30 8.18
CA PHE A 366 32.94 -5.46 9.33
C PHE A 366 34.11 -4.53 9.00
N GLY A 367 34.00 -3.26 9.35
CA GLY A 367 35.01 -2.21 9.09
C GLY A 367 34.87 -1.54 7.72
N ALA A 368 34.57 -2.27 6.64
CA ALA A 368 34.28 -1.71 5.33
C ALA A 368 32.82 -1.27 5.16
N ASN A 369 31.96 -1.62 6.10
CA ASN A 369 30.52 -1.37 6.07
C ASN A 369 30.12 0.04 6.53
N ILE A 370 31.02 0.85 7.09
CA ILE A 370 30.70 2.20 7.55
C ILE A 370 30.66 3.15 6.36
N ARG A 371 29.51 3.81 6.16
CA ARG A 371 29.29 4.81 5.11
C ARG A 371 29.76 6.19 5.61
N LEU A 372 31.08 6.45 5.63
CA LEU A 372 31.65 7.68 6.13
C LEU A 372 31.05 8.96 5.54
N LYS A 373 30.66 8.93 4.27
CA LYS A 373 30.02 10.07 3.58
C LYS A 373 28.69 10.50 4.20
N ARG A 374 28.04 9.60 4.96
CA ARG A 374 26.76 9.86 5.64
C ARG A 374 26.93 10.23 7.11
N LEU A 375 28.13 10.06 7.67
CA LEU A 375 28.40 10.36 9.07
C LEU A 375 28.21 11.86 9.32
N LEU A 376 27.40 12.21 10.33
CA LEU A 376 27.03 13.58 10.71
C LEU A 376 26.32 14.38 9.58
N MET A 377 25.87 13.73 8.53
CA MET A 377 25.10 14.37 7.48
C MET A 377 23.72 14.80 8.02
N GLY A 378 23.37 16.08 7.82
CA GLY A 378 22.06 16.57 8.19
C GLY A 378 20.94 15.92 7.39
N THR A 379 19.86 15.51 8.07
CA THR A 379 18.72 14.80 7.45
C THR A 379 17.91 15.66 6.47
N ARG A 380 18.05 16.97 6.53
CA ARG A 380 17.44 17.89 5.55
C ARG A 380 18.03 17.77 4.14
N LYS A 381 19.19 17.11 4.01
CA LYS A 381 19.86 16.85 2.72
C LYS A 381 19.46 15.52 2.08
N LEU A 382 18.67 14.71 2.80
CA LEU A 382 18.05 13.50 2.30
C LEU A 382 16.75 13.85 1.59
#